data_0b2350da4871d3a08375852d887d185b
#
_entry.id   0b2350da4871d3a08375852d887d185b
#
_cell.length_a   1.000
_cell.length_b   1.000
_cell.length_c   1.000
_cell.angle_alpha   90.00
_cell.angle_beta   90.00
_cell.angle_gamma   90.00
#
_symmetry.space_group_name_H-M   'P 1'
#
loop_
_entity.id
_entity.type
_entity.pdbx_description
1 polymer ?
#
loop_
_entity_poly.entity_id
_entity_poly.type
_entity_poly.pdbx_seq_one_letter_code
_entity_poly.pdbx_strand_id
1 'polypeptide(L)'
;MERCVNDSEITKVLIICDKAYAQKANERTGGVGDETVIISSEIYGNTKQEKFIPIIAERDEEGQPYAPTYIKTRIYIDLSNQETYEVEYEKLLRNIYEKPQFVKPKLGKRPEWIDDAKTDFFLIKDLIRQIRGSNTDAKRRSCISRFQTEYIATLKLYYEKGANSERQYELFLNTKIIRDIFLDFVEVISETECNYAEVLADYFETMYNQLTCIKTFEPKAGSASDDDLDVFRNLMWELFICVIVFMRHTKDYSAINTMLTHTYFLETSIFGGAIKQNNYTAFRHHSRVVEERYKPSTDMKNKFTLMGDTICNQREKLPIFTSEAIAEADLFLYQVCNAYELAEDENSWRESYWFPTCYVSVSYTHLT
;
A
#
# COMPACT_ATOMS: atom_id res chain seq x y z
N MET A 1 16.35 -5.98 -51.91
CA MET A 1 16.30 -5.32 -50.60
C MET A 1 15.18 -4.27 -50.46
N GLU A 2 15.05 -3.29 -51.35
CA GLU A 2 13.93 -2.32 -51.33
C GLU A 2 12.54 -2.97 -51.17
N ARG A 3 12.33 -4.12 -51.84
CA ARG A 3 11.10 -4.88 -51.75
C ARG A 3 10.90 -5.47 -50.35
N CYS A 4 11.98 -5.91 -49.68
CA CYS A 4 11.90 -6.44 -48.30
C CYS A 4 11.60 -5.36 -47.28
N VAL A 5 11.99 -4.10 -47.52
CA VAL A 5 11.76 -2.97 -46.61
C VAL A 5 10.33 -2.50 -46.70
N ASN A 6 9.82 -2.36 -47.95
CA ASN A 6 8.52 -1.72 -48.25
C ASN A 6 7.34 -2.70 -48.28
N ASP A 7 7.60 -4.01 -48.32
CA ASP A 7 6.54 -5.02 -48.39
C ASP A 7 5.97 -5.29 -47.01
N SER A 8 4.68 -5.07 -46.83
CA SER A 8 3.96 -5.31 -45.56
C SER A 8 3.76 -6.79 -45.22
N GLU A 9 3.89 -7.69 -46.22
CA GLU A 9 3.79 -9.12 -46.01
C GLU A 9 5.08 -9.68 -45.40
N ILE A 10 6.22 -8.98 -45.57
CA ILE A 10 7.48 -9.35 -44.94
C ILE A 10 7.54 -8.79 -43.52
N THR A 11 7.28 -9.63 -42.55
CA THR A 11 7.23 -9.24 -41.11
C THR A 11 8.62 -9.21 -40.47
N LYS A 12 9.55 -10.06 -40.88
CA LYS A 12 10.90 -10.17 -40.30
C LYS A 12 11.97 -10.24 -41.45
N VAL A 13 13.08 -9.53 -41.23
CA VAL A 13 14.25 -9.53 -42.11
C VAL A 13 15.49 -9.86 -41.24
N LEU A 14 16.17 -10.94 -41.58
CA LEU A 14 17.39 -11.34 -40.90
C LEU A 14 18.61 -10.73 -41.62
N ILE A 15 19.44 -10.00 -40.87
CA ILE A 15 20.67 -9.41 -41.37
C ILE A 15 21.83 -10.23 -40.83
N ILE A 16 22.39 -11.12 -41.70
CA ILE A 16 23.52 -11.98 -41.31
C ILE A 16 24.81 -11.17 -41.45
N CYS A 17 25.48 -10.96 -40.33
CA CYS A 17 26.69 -10.18 -40.19
C CYS A 17 27.92 -11.14 -40.08
N ASP A 18 28.63 -11.27 -41.20
CA ASP A 18 29.93 -11.88 -41.32
C ASP A 18 31.01 -10.85 -41.62
N LYS A 19 32.26 -11.26 -41.72
CA LYS A 19 33.40 -10.40 -42.07
C LYS A 19 33.22 -9.74 -43.41
N ALA A 20 32.77 -10.48 -44.42
CA ALA A 20 32.61 -9.97 -45.78
C ALA A 20 31.48 -8.95 -45.90
N TYR A 21 30.35 -9.20 -45.20
CA TYR A 21 29.22 -8.28 -45.17
C TYR A 21 29.59 -6.99 -44.43
N ALA A 22 30.23 -7.10 -43.26
CA ALA A 22 30.61 -5.95 -42.43
C ALA A 22 31.58 -5.01 -43.21
N GLN A 23 32.58 -5.57 -43.93
CA GLN A 23 33.47 -4.75 -44.75
C GLN A 23 32.75 -4.03 -45.87
N LYS A 24 31.98 -4.74 -46.71
CA LYS A 24 31.26 -4.16 -47.84
C LYS A 24 30.22 -3.12 -47.37
N ALA A 25 29.56 -3.35 -46.27
CA ALA A 25 28.58 -2.41 -45.71
C ALA A 25 29.23 -1.12 -45.19
N ASN A 26 30.40 -1.25 -44.52
CA ASN A 26 31.12 -0.05 -44.04
C ASN A 26 31.81 0.72 -45.16
N GLU A 27 32.34 0.05 -46.19
CA GLU A 27 32.95 0.67 -47.36
C GLU A 27 31.91 1.17 -48.38
N ARG A 28 30.63 0.81 -48.21
CA ARG A 28 29.52 1.11 -49.12
C ARG A 28 29.83 0.65 -50.58
N THR A 29 30.39 -0.52 -50.71
CA THR A 29 30.81 -1.06 -52.00
C THR A 29 29.85 -2.12 -52.54
N GLY A 30 29.57 -2.04 -53.86
CA GLY A 30 28.70 -2.99 -54.56
C GLY A 30 27.25 -2.99 -54.13
N GLY A 31 26.50 -4.03 -54.41
CA GLY A 31 25.09 -4.16 -54.03
C GLY A 31 24.83 -4.13 -52.50
N VAL A 32 25.80 -4.54 -51.69
CA VAL A 32 25.72 -4.44 -50.22
C VAL A 32 25.75 -2.97 -49.75
N GLY A 33 26.46 -2.09 -50.45
CA GLY A 33 26.49 -0.65 -50.16
C GLY A 33 25.13 0.01 -50.34
N ASP A 34 24.45 -0.30 -51.43
CA ASP A 34 23.11 0.21 -51.73
C ASP A 34 22.07 -0.32 -50.73
N GLU A 35 22.15 -1.60 -50.41
CA GLU A 35 21.32 -2.23 -49.37
C GLU A 35 21.51 -1.59 -48.00
N THR A 36 22.76 -1.27 -47.63
CA THR A 36 23.09 -0.62 -46.34
C THR A 36 22.45 0.76 -46.21
N VAL A 37 22.40 1.53 -47.30
CA VAL A 37 21.77 2.86 -47.31
C VAL A 37 20.26 2.74 -47.04
N ILE A 38 19.57 1.80 -47.68
CA ILE A 38 18.15 1.58 -47.53
C ILE A 38 17.82 1.07 -46.11
N ILE A 39 18.53 0.05 -45.66
CA ILE A 39 18.29 -0.53 -44.33
C ILE A 39 18.63 0.45 -43.21
N SER A 40 19.74 1.20 -43.34
CA SER A 40 20.13 2.16 -42.30
C SER A 40 19.11 3.27 -42.10
N SER A 41 18.52 3.78 -43.19
CA SER A 41 17.46 4.82 -43.12
C SER A 41 16.24 4.33 -42.33
N GLU A 42 15.81 3.10 -42.57
CA GLU A 42 14.67 2.50 -41.85
C GLU A 42 15.01 2.16 -40.39
N ILE A 43 16.21 1.66 -40.12
CA ILE A 43 16.67 1.36 -38.79
C ILE A 43 16.79 2.63 -37.92
N TYR A 44 17.25 3.75 -38.48
CA TYR A 44 17.33 5.04 -37.77
C TYR A 44 15.97 5.73 -37.63
N GLY A 45 15.05 5.52 -38.58
CA GLY A 45 13.70 6.09 -38.57
C GLY A 45 12.76 5.40 -37.59
N ASN A 46 12.94 4.11 -37.33
CA ASN A 46 12.10 3.30 -36.44
C ASN A 46 12.83 2.95 -35.16
N THR A 47 12.38 3.51 -34.02
CA THR A 47 12.92 3.21 -32.68
C THR A 47 12.55 1.81 -32.19
N LYS A 48 11.51 1.19 -32.74
CA LYS A 48 11.11 -0.20 -32.46
C LYS A 48 11.80 -1.15 -33.42
N GLN A 49 12.72 -1.95 -32.90
CA GLN A 49 13.48 -2.94 -33.69
C GLN A 49 12.66 -4.23 -33.81
N GLU A 50 11.57 -4.18 -34.56
CA GLU A 50 10.66 -5.33 -34.71
C GLU A 50 10.86 -6.09 -36.02
N LYS A 51 11.21 -5.41 -37.10
CA LYS A 51 11.31 -5.98 -38.47
C LYS A 51 12.71 -6.52 -38.76
N PHE A 52 13.76 -5.78 -38.41
CA PHE A 52 15.15 -6.11 -38.74
C PHE A 52 15.87 -6.77 -37.53
N ILE A 53 16.31 -8.02 -37.73
CA ILE A 53 16.99 -8.79 -36.72
C ILE A 53 18.44 -9.00 -37.14
N PRO A 54 19.43 -8.30 -36.50
CA PRO A 54 20.83 -8.54 -36.78
C PRO A 54 21.29 -9.88 -36.15
N ILE A 55 22.02 -10.67 -36.90
CA ILE A 55 22.60 -11.94 -36.48
C ILE A 55 24.11 -11.85 -36.67
N ILE A 56 24.88 -12.04 -35.63
CA ILE A 56 26.34 -12.13 -35.70
C ILE A 56 26.69 -13.59 -36.00
N ALA A 57 27.31 -13.79 -37.18
CA ALA A 57 27.76 -15.09 -37.61
C ALA A 57 29.25 -15.31 -37.33
N GLU A 58 30.07 -14.23 -37.26
CA GLU A 58 31.50 -14.30 -37.05
C GLU A 58 32.00 -13.21 -36.09
N ARG A 59 33.10 -13.52 -35.41
CA ARG A 59 33.88 -12.61 -34.59
C ARG A 59 35.33 -12.57 -35.05
N ASP A 60 36.03 -11.48 -34.75
CA ASP A 60 37.46 -11.39 -34.98
C ASP A 60 38.28 -12.12 -33.92
N GLU A 61 39.61 -12.10 -34.07
CA GLU A 61 40.55 -12.77 -33.16
C GLU A 61 40.53 -12.17 -31.73
N GLU A 62 40.02 -10.93 -31.59
CA GLU A 62 39.86 -10.23 -30.31
C GLU A 62 38.46 -10.45 -29.71
N GLY A 63 37.64 -11.27 -30.34
CA GLY A 63 36.28 -11.60 -29.90
C GLY A 63 35.25 -10.50 -30.22
N GLN A 64 35.56 -9.47 -31.02
CA GLN A 64 34.63 -8.45 -31.42
C GLN A 64 33.72 -8.93 -32.57
N PRO A 65 32.41 -8.62 -32.55
CA PRO A 65 31.50 -9.05 -33.60
C PRO A 65 31.77 -8.30 -34.92
N TYR A 66 31.78 -9.00 -36.02
CA TYR A 66 31.77 -8.38 -37.34
C TYR A 66 30.42 -7.78 -37.65
N ALA A 67 30.16 -6.60 -37.09
CA ALA A 67 28.91 -5.86 -37.26
C ALA A 67 29.17 -4.53 -38.03
N PRO A 68 28.36 -4.21 -39.06
CA PRO A 68 28.37 -2.90 -39.67
C PRO A 68 28.11 -1.76 -38.67
N THR A 69 28.67 -0.58 -38.94
CA THR A 69 28.58 0.56 -38.00
C THR A 69 27.15 0.92 -37.59
N TYR A 70 26.19 0.80 -38.53
CA TYR A 70 24.78 1.12 -38.26
C TYR A 70 24.06 0.08 -37.37
N ILE A 71 24.66 -1.11 -37.15
CA ILE A 71 24.13 -2.18 -36.31
C ILE A 71 24.77 -2.18 -34.93
N LYS A 72 25.97 -1.62 -34.75
CA LYS A 72 26.77 -1.70 -33.49
C LYS A 72 26.04 -1.27 -32.22
N THR A 73 25.07 -0.37 -32.35
CA THR A 73 24.26 0.15 -31.23
C THR A 73 22.95 -0.60 -31.02
N ARG A 74 22.67 -1.64 -31.80
CA ARG A 74 21.43 -2.40 -31.77
C ARG A 74 21.61 -3.73 -31.04
N ILE A 75 20.49 -4.24 -30.53
CA ILE A 75 20.43 -5.59 -29.98
C ILE A 75 20.54 -6.57 -31.14
N TYR A 76 21.45 -7.52 -31.02
CA TYR A 76 21.67 -8.56 -32.01
C TYR A 76 21.57 -9.96 -31.38
N ILE A 77 21.42 -10.98 -32.21
CA ILE A 77 21.47 -12.39 -31.83
C ILE A 77 22.83 -12.92 -32.23
N ASP A 78 23.55 -13.54 -31.31
CA ASP A 78 24.91 -14.03 -31.52
C ASP A 78 24.92 -15.52 -31.78
N LEU A 79 25.05 -15.91 -33.05
CA LEU A 79 25.19 -17.31 -33.47
C LEU A 79 26.66 -17.72 -33.77
N SER A 80 27.62 -16.87 -33.43
CA SER A 80 29.03 -17.12 -33.68
C SER A 80 29.70 -18.05 -32.66
N ASN A 81 29.11 -18.18 -31.46
CA ASN A 81 29.67 -18.98 -30.36
C ASN A 81 28.88 -20.29 -30.18
N GLN A 82 29.57 -21.41 -30.33
CA GLN A 82 28.97 -22.75 -30.21
C GLN A 82 28.43 -23.07 -28.82
N GLU A 83 29.01 -22.53 -27.77
CA GLU A 83 28.54 -22.78 -26.40
C GLU A 83 27.17 -22.13 -26.10
N THR A 84 26.89 -21.00 -26.72
CA THR A 84 25.65 -20.27 -26.54
C THR A 84 24.69 -20.40 -27.72
N TYR A 85 25.06 -21.09 -28.77
CA TYR A 85 24.33 -21.18 -30.02
C TYR A 85 22.87 -21.59 -29.82
N GLU A 86 22.61 -22.68 -29.11
CA GLU A 86 21.24 -23.17 -28.91
C GLU A 86 20.33 -22.16 -28.19
N VAL A 87 20.87 -21.46 -27.17
CA VAL A 87 20.14 -20.46 -26.43
C VAL A 87 19.83 -19.23 -27.31
N GLU A 88 20.80 -18.79 -28.09
CA GLU A 88 20.64 -17.65 -28.98
C GLU A 88 19.75 -18.01 -30.20
N TYR A 89 19.82 -19.23 -30.68
CA TYR A 89 18.93 -19.73 -31.73
C TYR A 89 17.49 -19.84 -31.23
N GLU A 90 17.24 -20.28 -30.00
CA GLU A 90 15.90 -20.24 -29.39
C GLU A 90 15.36 -18.80 -29.31
N LYS A 91 16.20 -17.82 -28.95
CA LYS A 91 15.81 -16.41 -28.94
C LYS A 91 15.41 -15.92 -30.35
N LEU A 92 16.15 -16.36 -31.38
CA LEU A 92 15.81 -16.04 -32.76
C LEU A 92 14.44 -16.60 -33.15
N LEU A 93 14.20 -17.88 -32.88
CA LEU A 93 12.91 -18.53 -33.16
C LEU A 93 11.76 -17.82 -32.42
N ARG A 94 11.94 -17.52 -31.16
CA ARG A 94 10.94 -16.79 -30.35
C ARG A 94 10.64 -15.39 -30.93
N ASN A 95 11.66 -14.70 -31.44
CA ASN A 95 11.48 -13.40 -32.08
C ASN A 95 10.71 -13.52 -33.41
N ILE A 96 11.05 -14.52 -34.24
CA ILE A 96 10.38 -14.78 -35.52
C ILE A 96 8.89 -15.11 -35.30
N TYR A 97 8.61 -15.96 -34.30
CA TYR A 97 7.24 -16.40 -33.98
C TYR A 97 6.49 -15.47 -33.02
N GLU A 98 7.09 -14.32 -32.64
CA GLU A 98 6.50 -13.32 -31.73
C GLU A 98 6.06 -13.89 -30.38
N LYS A 99 6.83 -14.90 -29.89
CA LYS A 99 6.65 -15.54 -28.59
C LYS A 99 7.84 -15.28 -27.67
N PRO A 100 8.00 -14.05 -27.15
CA PRO A 100 9.14 -13.72 -26.27
C PRO A 100 9.12 -14.61 -25.01
N GLN A 101 10.32 -14.99 -24.56
CA GLN A 101 10.49 -15.79 -23.34
C GLN A 101 9.93 -15.09 -22.10
N PHE A 102 10.03 -13.76 -22.06
CA PHE A 102 9.51 -12.92 -21.01
C PHE A 102 8.44 -11.98 -21.60
N VAL A 103 7.20 -12.22 -21.22
CA VAL A 103 6.10 -11.31 -21.58
C VAL A 103 6.09 -10.20 -20.54
N LYS A 104 6.19 -8.93 -20.98
CA LYS A 104 6.03 -7.79 -20.09
C LYS A 104 4.67 -7.90 -19.40
N PRO A 105 4.61 -7.99 -18.06
CA PRO A 105 3.33 -8.07 -17.37
C PRO A 105 2.48 -6.85 -17.77
N LYS A 106 1.17 -7.07 -17.87
CA LYS A 106 0.24 -5.94 -18.10
C LYS A 106 0.47 -4.95 -16.97
N LEU A 107 0.55 -3.68 -17.30
CA LEU A 107 0.54 -2.60 -16.32
C LEU A 107 -0.65 -2.86 -15.40
N GLY A 108 -0.40 -2.93 -14.09
CA GLY A 108 -1.45 -3.01 -13.09
C GLY A 108 -2.48 -1.89 -13.32
N LYS A 109 -3.69 -2.09 -12.84
CA LYS A 109 -4.68 -1.01 -12.84
C LYS A 109 -4.06 0.20 -12.15
N ARG A 110 -4.29 1.38 -12.71
CA ARG A 110 -3.92 2.65 -12.07
C ARG A 110 -4.49 2.62 -10.64
N PRO A 111 -3.69 2.87 -9.60
CA PRO A 111 -4.20 2.92 -8.24
C PRO A 111 -5.33 3.95 -8.14
N GLU A 112 -6.45 3.57 -7.54
CA GLU A 112 -7.64 4.42 -7.44
C GLU A 112 -7.35 5.77 -6.77
N TRP A 113 -6.38 5.81 -5.85
CA TRP A 113 -5.95 7.04 -5.17
C TRP A 113 -5.29 8.09 -6.10
N ILE A 114 -4.84 7.73 -7.31
CA ILE A 114 -4.27 8.70 -8.27
C ILE A 114 -5.38 9.56 -8.91
N ASP A 115 -6.59 9.03 -8.97
CA ASP A 115 -7.75 9.75 -9.52
C ASP A 115 -8.47 10.58 -8.45
N ASP A 116 -8.27 10.27 -7.16
CA ASP A 116 -8.75 11.06 -6.04
C ASP A 116 -7.80 12.25 -5.78
N ALA A 117 -8.07 13.36 -6.43
CA ALA A 117 -7.31 14.61 -6.30
C ALA A 117 -7.36 15.24 -4.87
N LYS A 118 -8.02 14.57 -3.89
CA LYS A 118 -8.27 15.13 -2.56
C LYS A 118 -7.24 14.75 -1.49
N THR A 119 -6.48 13.63 -1.66
CA THR A 119 -5.60 13.19 -0.58
C THR A 119 -4.27 12.69 -1.13
N ASP A 120 -3.22 13.50 -0.96
CA ASP A 120 -1.85 13.11 -1.31
C ASP A 120 -1.19 12.41 -0.12
N PHE A 121 -1.03 11.09 -0.22
CA PHE A 121 -0.36 10.28 0.80
C PHE A 121 1.17 10.20 0.62
N PHE A 122 1.73 10.87 -0.39
CA PHE A 122 3.15 10.77 -0.71
C PHE A 122 4.03 11.22 0.46
N LEU A 123 3.68 12.34 1.08
CA LEU A 123 4.45 12.91 2.19
C LEU A 123 4.53 11.97 3.39
N ILE A 124 3.41 11.41 3.84
CA ILE A 124 3.40 10.52 5.00
C ILE A 124 4.11 9.18 4.71
N LYS A 125 3.98 8.64 3.49
CA LYS A 125 4.74 7.45 3.07
C LYS A 125 6.24 7.72 2.94
N ASP A 126 6.63 8.91 2.50
CA ASP A 126 8.04 9.30 2.43
C ASP A 126 8.66 9.46 3.82
N LEU A 127 7.92 10.01 4.78
CA LEU A 127 8.35 10.11 6.17
C LEU A 127 8.62 8.73 6.80
N ILE A 128 7.81 7.71 6.52
CA ILE A 128 8.07 6.33 6.95
C ILE A 128 9.41 5.83 6.39
N ARG A 129 9.69 6.06 5.10
CA ARG A 129 10.99 5.72 4.49
C ARG A 129 12.15 6.46 5.16
N GLN A 130 11.96 7.75 5.47
CA GLN A 130 12.98 8.55 6.16
C GLN A 130 13.24 8.06 7.60
N ILE A 131 12.21 7.62 8.33
CA ILE A 131 12.36 7.01 9.66
C ILE A 131 13.24 5.76 9.55
N ARG A 132 12.91 4.82 8.63
CA ARG A 132 13.67 3.59 8.40
C ARG A 132 15.12 3.85 7.97
N GLY A 133 15.36 4.84 7.13
CA GLY A 133 16.68 5.23 6.62
C GLY A 133 17.46 6.19 7.51
N SER A 134 16.98 6.54 8.71
CA SER A 134 17.65 7.53 9.58
C SER A 134 18.84 6.94 10.32
N ASN A 135 20.01 7.56 10.16
CA ASN A 135 21.26 7.12 10.77
C ASN A 135 21.48 7.67 12.19
N THR A 136 20.64 8.58 12.68
CA THR A 136 20.73 9.17 14.02
C THR A 136 19.38 9.24 14.68
N ASP A 137 19.34 9.01 16.00
CA ASP A 137 18.12 9.04 16.79
C ASP A 137 17.42 10.41 16.75
N ALA A 138 18.19 11.49 16.76
CA ALA A 138 17.63 12.84 16.67
C ALA A 138 16.87 13.07 15.36
N LYS A 139 17.42 12.62 14.21
CA LYS A 139 16.76 12.72 12.91
C LYS A 139 15.52 11.83 12.87
N ARG A 140 15.62 10.62 13.40
CA ARG A 140 14.52 9.66 13.45
C ARG A 140 13.34 10.21 14.25
N ARG A 141 13.56 10.69 15.47
CA ARG A 141 12.54 11.32 16.31
C ARG A 141 11.88 12.53 15.64
N SER A 142 12.67 13.35 14.93
CA SER A 142 12.11 14.46 14.15
C SER A 142 11.19 13.97 13.03
N CYS A 143 11.57 12.89 12.32
CA CYS A 143 10.73 12.29 11.28
C CYS A 143 9.47 11.66 11.86
N ILE A 144 9.55 11.00 13.04
CA ILE A 144 8.40 10.44 13.75
C ILE A 144 7.42 11.55 14.13
N SER A 145 7.89 12.62 14.78
CA SER A 145 7.04 13.74 15.18
C SER A 145 6.37 14.41 13.96
N ARG A 146 7.13 14.55 12.87
CA ARG A 146 6.58 15.10 11.63
C ARG A 146 5.53 14.16 11.00
N PHE A 147 5.78 12.85 10.99
CA PHE A 147 4.79 11.87 10.53
C PHE A 147 3.50 11.99 11.34
N GLN A 148 3.59 12.04 12.67
CA GLN A 148 2.43 12.17 13.55
C GLN A 148 1.59 13.41 13.21
N THR A 149 2.23 14.55 12.97
CA THR A 149 1.57 15.80 12.62
C THR A 149 0.87 15.71 11.25
N GLU A 150 1.59 15.23 10.23
CA GLU A 150 1.07 15.16 8.86
C GLU A 150 -0.01 14.08 8.70
N TYR A 151 0.09 12.99 9.46
CA TYR A 151 -0.92 11.93 9.49
C TYR A 151 -2.24 12.46 10.05
N ILE A 152 -2.21 13.18 11.18
CA ILE A 152 -3.41 13.82 11.75
C ILE A 152 -3.98 14.86 10.79
N ALA A 153 -3.13 15.67 10.16
CA ALA A 153 -3.57 16.64 9.16
C ALA A 153 -4.29 15.96 7.98
N THR A 154 -3.76 14.81 7.54
CA THR A 154 -4.38 14.00 6.48
C THR A 154 -5.71 13.40 6.94
N LEU A 155 -5.79 12.90 8.18
CA LEU A 155 -7.04 12.38 8.74
C LEU A 155 -8.13 13.46 8.80
N LYS A 156 -7.79 14.71 9.12
CA LYS A 156 -8.75 15.81 9.17
C LYS A 156 -9.47 16.07 7.82
N LEU A 157 -8.92 15.61 6.71
CA LEU A 157 -9.58 15.71 5.39
C LEU A 157 -10.83 14.82 5.27
N TYR A 158 -10.99 13.83 6.16
CA TYR A 158 -12.18 12.96 6.22
C TYR A 158 -13.32 13.57 7.04
N TYR A 159 -13.13 14.75 7.62
CA TYR A 159 -14.21 15.44 8.32
C TYR A 159 -15.25 16.01 7.34
N GLU A 160 -16.51 15.65 7.57
CA GLU A 160 -17.63 16.17 6.79
C GLU A 160 -18.80 16.50 7.72
N LYS A 161 -19.09 17.80 7.88
CA LYS A 161 -20.15 18.28 8.76
C LYS A 161 -21.52 17.83 8.29
N GLY A 162 -22.31 17.26 9.21
CA GLY A 162 -23.68 16.87 8.93
C GLY A 162 -23.82 15.71 7.95
N ALA A 163 -22.76 14.92 7.77
CA ALA A 163 -22.80 13.71 6.95
C ALA A 163 -23.87 12.74 7.51
N ASN A 164 -24.73 12.22 6.64
CA ASN A 164 -25.72 11.20 7.03
C ASN A 164 -25.06 9.86 7.31
N SER A 165 -25.81 8.88 7.81
CA SER A 165 -25.29 7.57 8.21
C SER A 165 -24.63 6.80 7.06
N GLU A 166 -25.16 6.86 5.85
CA GLU A 166 -24.56 6.26 4.67
C GLU A 166 -23.20 6.90 4.34
N ARG A 167 -23.16 8.23 4.37
CA ARG A 167 -21.94 8.98 4.12
C ARG A 167 -20.88 8.75 5.20
N GLN A 168 -21.26 8.66 6.46
CA GLN A 168 -20.34 8.32 7.55
C GLN A 168 -19.73 6.92 7.35
N TYR A 169 -20.54 5.96 6.92
CA TYR A 169 -20.04 4.62 6.60
C TYR A 169 -19.08 4.62 5.40
N GLU A 170 -19.41 5.35 4.32
CA GLU A 170 -18.50 5.53 3.18
C GLU A 170 -17.17 6.20 3.57
N LEU A 171 -17.23 7.25 4.40
CA LEU A 171 -16.03 7.92 4.90
C LEU A 171 -15.15 6.94 5.68
N PHE A 172 -15.75 6.09 6.51
CA PHE A 172 -15.01 5.05 7.22
C PHE A 172 -14.37 4.03 6.25
N LEU A 173 -15.09 3.54 5.25
CA LEU A 173 -14.54 2.64 4.24
C LEU A 173 -13.31 3.26 3.52
N ASN A 174 -13.37 4.56 3.24
CA ASN A 174 -12.30 5.29 2.57
C ASN A 174 -11.05 5.48 3.46
N THR A 175 -11.14 5.27 4.78
CA THR A 175 -9.98 5.34 5.69
C THR A 175 -9.02 4.15 5.55
N LYS A 176 -9.35 3.12 4.75
CA LYS A 176 -8.51 1.91 4.57
C LYS A 176 -7.05 2.23 4.23
N ILE A 177 -6.82 3.12 3.26
CA ILE A 177 -5.46 3.45 2.81
C ILE A 177 -4.65 4.10 3.94
N ILE A 178 -5.27 5.03 4.67
CA ILE A 178 -4.58 5.72 5.75
C ILE A 178 -4.37 4.82 6.96
N ARG A 179 -5.28 3.86 7.22
CA ARG A 179 -5.07 2.77 8.18
C ARG A 179 -3.84 1.95 7.81
N ASP A 180 -3.73 1.51 6.57
CA ASP A 180 -2.61 0.67 6.11
C ASP A 180 -1.27 1.42 6.25
N ILE A 181 -1.23 2.73 5.93
CA ILE A 181 -0.05 3.58 6.15
C ILE A 181 0.32 3.67 7.64
N PHE A 182 -0.67 3.72 8.53
CA PHE A 182 -0.40 3.70 9.97
C PHE A 182 0.24 2.39 10.42
N LEU A 183 -0.19 1.27 9.87
CA LEU A 183 0.39 -0.04 10.18
C LEU A 183 1.83 -0.17 9.66
N ASP A 184 2.12 0.38 8.48
CA ASP A 184 3.51 0.49 8.00
C ASP A 184 4.38 1.35 8.96
N PHE A 185 3.81 2.42 9.51
CA PHE A 185 4.49 3.23 10.52
C PHE A 185 4.75 2.45 11.80
N VAL A 186 3.76 1.70 12.32
CA VAL A 186 3.91 0.85 13.51
C VAL A 186 5.03 -0.17 13.32
N GLU A 187 5.07 -0.84 12.16
CA GLU A 187 6.14 -1.78 11.83
C GLU A 187 7.51 -1.10 11.90
N VAL A 188 7.67 0.04 11.25
CA VAL A 188 8.97 0.74 11.18
C VAL A 188 9.42 1.25 12.54
N ILE A 189 8.54 1.80 13.37
CA ILE A 189 8.96 2.27 14.70
C ILE A 189 9.25 1.10 15.64
N SER A 190 8.60 -0.05 15.51
CA SER A 190 8.90 -1.25 16.29
C SER A 190 10.30 -1.80 16.01
N GLU A 191 10.82 -1.60 14.80
CA GLU A 191 12.18 -1.99 14.40
C GLU A 191 13.25 -0.97 14.84
N THR A 192 12.88 0.29 15.03
CA THR A 192 13.82 1.41 15.16
C THR A 192 13.82 2.10 16.50
N GLU A 193 12.78 1.94 17.32
CA GLU A 193 12.64 2.57 18.64
C GLU A 193 12.44 1.54 19.75
N CYS A 194 13.29 1.57 20.78
CA CYS A 194 13.21 0.61 21.90
C CYS A 194 11.88 0.70 22.67
N ASN A 195 11.31 1.89 22.78
CA ASN A 195 10.08 2.19 23.52
C ASN A 195 8.95 2.66 22.60
N TYR A 196 8.82 2.00 21.44
CA TYR A 196 7.81 2.35 20.45
C TYR A 196 6.37 2.28 21.00
N ALA A 197 6.10 1.44 22.00
CA ALA A 197 4.79 1.33 22.63
C ALA A 197 4.40 2.62 23.37
N GLU A 198 5.35 3.29 24.04
CA GLU A 198 5.12 4.61 24.66
C GLU A 198 4.87 5.68 23.58
N VAL A 199 5.66 5.67 22.52
CA VAL A 199 5.46 6.56 21.36
C VAL A 199 4.07 6.38 20.76
N LEU A 200 3.57 5.14 20.65
CA LEU A 200 2.22 4.87 20.17
C LEU A 200 1.16 5.32 21.16
N ALA A 201 1.33 5.07 22.46
CA ALA A 201 0.38 5.48 23.49
C ALA A 201 0.20 7.00 23.50
N ASP A 202 1.28 7.77 23.51
CA ASP A 202 1.28 9.25 23.40
C ASP A 202 0.63 9.70 22.10
N TYR A 203 0.84 8.94 21.03
CA TYR A 203 0.25 9.29 19.73
C TYR A 203 -1.25 9.02 19.68
N PHE A 204 -1.73 7.94 20.27
CA PHE A 204 -3.17 7.69 20.42
C PHE A 204 -3.84 8.78 21.25
N GLU A 205 -3.22 9.23 22.35
CA GLU A 205 -3.69 10.37 23.13
C GLU A 205 -3.81 11.64 22.27
N THR A 206 -2.75 11.95 21.51
CA THR A 206 -2.71 13.11 20.62
C THR A 206 -3.78 13.03 19.54
N MET A 207 -3.93 11.86 18.88
CA MET A 207 -4.96 11.64 17.87
C MET A 207 -6.36 11.83 18.45
N TYR A 208 -6.63 11.25 19.63
CA TYR A 208 -7.92 11.39 20.28
C TYR A 208 -8.26 12.86 20.51
N ASN A 209 -7.39 13.60 21.20
CA ASN A 209 -7.62 14.99 21.54
C ASN A 209 -7.77 15.89 20.29
N GLN A 210 -7.12 15.55 19.20
CA GLN A 210 -7.17 16.30 17.94
C GLN A 210 -8.38 15.93 17.06
N LEU A 211 -8.84 14.70 17.08
CA LEU A 211 -9.83 14.19 16.14
C LEU A 211 -11.25 14.02 16.75
N THR A 212 -11.35 14.03 18.08
CA THR A 212 -12.65 13.97 18.78
C THR A 212 -13.11 15.31 19.34
N CYS A 213 -12.38 16.40 19.07
CA CYS A 213 -12.76 17.76 19.44
C CYS A 213 -13.18 18.55 18.19
N ILE A 214 -14.44 19.00 18.14
CA ILE A 214 -15.00 19.70 16.99
C ILE A 214 -14.30 21.02 16.70
N LYS A 215 -13.78 21.70 17.73
CA LYS A 215 -13.07 22.98 17.57
C LYS A 215 -11.78 22.86 16.76
N THR A 216 -11.23 21.66 16.62
CA THR A 216 -10.05 21.43 15.77
C THR A 216 -10.40 21.49 14.29
N PHE A 217 -11.67 21.26 13.93
CA PHE A 217 -12.20 21.34 12.57
C PHE A 217 -12.92 22.68 12.36
N GLU A 218 -13.72 23.08 13.33
CA GLU A 218 -14.55 24.28 13.30
C GLU A 218 -14.29 25.16 14.55
N PRO A 219 -13.27 26.03 14.55
CA PRO A 219 -12.90 26.80 15.75
C PRO A 219 -14.00 27.71 16.31
N LYS A 220 -14.97 28.10 15.47
CA LYS A 220 -16.08 28.97 15.83
C LYS A 220 -17.41 28.22 16.02
N ALA A 221 -17.40 26.90 16.02
CA ALA A 221 -18.62 26.12 16.17
C ALA A 221 -19.28 26.40 17.52
N GLY A 222 -20.55 26.87 17.49
CA GLY A 222 -21.41 27.02 18.67
C GLY A 222 -22.28 25.78 18.91
N SER A 223 -22.47 24.94 17.88
CA SER A 223 -23.20 23.68 17.94
C SER A 223 -22.61 22.69 16.93
N ALA A 224 -22.55 21.44 17.30
CA ALA A 224 -22.12 20.36 16.43
C ALA A 224 -22.75 19.04 16.88
N SER A 225 -22.87 18.09 15.97
CA SER A 225 -23.26 16.73 16.32
C SER A 225 -22.03 15.92 16.69
N ASP A 226 -22.16 15.10 17.72
CA ASP A 226 -21.16 14.09 18.06
C ASP A 226 -20.97 13.08 16.93
N ASP A 227 -22.01 12.88 16.13
CA ASP A 227 -22.02 12.01 14.95
C ASP A 227 -21.03 12.47 13.87
N ASP A 228 -20.71 13.78 13.79
CA ASP A 228 -19.75 14.30 12.81
C ASP A 228 -18.31 13.79 13.04
N LEU A 229 -18.04 13.23 14.23
CA LEU A 229 -16.74 12.67 14.63
C LEU A 229 -16.71 11.15 14.61
N ASP A 230 -17.80 10.51 14.19
CA ASP A 230 -17.96 9.04 14.24
C ASP A 230 -16.89 8.28 13.44
N VAL A 231 -16.54 8.79 12.24
CA VAL A 231 -15.52 8.21 11.38
C VAL A 231 -14.14 8.08 12.09
N PHE A 232 -13.77 9.11 12.86
CA PHE A 232 -12.47 9.13 13.55
C PHE A 232 -12.44 8.18 14.73
N ARG A 233 -13.53 8.09 15.49
CA ARG A 233 -13.66 7.18 16.63
C ARG A 233 -13.63 5.72 16.17
N ASN A 234 -14.35 5.39 15.10
CA ASN A 234 -14.32 4.06 14.50
C ASN A 234 -12.92 3.68 14.03
N LEU A 235 -12.24 4.60 13.32
CA LEU A 235 -10.87 4.37 12.86
C LEU A 235 -9.91 4.20 14.03
N MET A 236 -10.00 5.02 15.07
CA MET A 236 -9.11 4.92 16.23
C MET A 236 -9.24 3.57 16.94
N TRP A 237 -10.47 3.09 17.11
CA TRP A 237 -10.69 1.77 17.68
C TRP A 237 -10.12 0.65 16.80
N GLU A 238 -10.33 0.73 15.48
CA GLU A 238 -9.74 -0.20 14.52
C GLU A 238 -8.19 -0.19 14.59
N LEU A 239 -7.58 1.00 14.61
CA LEU A 239 -6.13 1.14 14.72
C LEU A 239 -5.60 0.54 16.02
N PHE A 240 -6.30 0.76 17.15
CA PHE A 240 -5.90 0.22 18.45
C PHE A 240 -5.93 -1.32 18.44
N ILE A 241 -7.02 -1.93 17.95
CA ILE A 241 -7.10 -3.39 17.78
C ILE A 241 -5.95 -3.90 16.90
N CYS A 242 -5.69 -3.25 15.76
CA CYS A 242 -4.61 -3.64 14.85
C CYS A 242 -3.22 -3.56 15.51
N VAL A 243 -2.95 -2.55 16.33
CA VAL A 243 -1.70 -2.46 17.11
C VAL A 243 -1.56 -3.65 18.05
N ILE A 244 -2.63 -4.02 18.74
CA ILE A 244 -2.61 -5.22 19.62
C ILE A 244 -2.40 -6.50 18.82
N VAL A 245 -3.02 -6.65 17.64
CA VAL A 245 -2.77 -7.79 16.74
C VAL A 245 -1.28 -7.85 16.36
N PHE A 246 -0.69 -6.73 15.95
CA PHE A 246 0.73 -6.64 15.59
C PHE A 246 1.64 -7.05 16.76
N MET A 247 1.42 -6.48 17.95
CA MET A 247 2.22 -6.79 19.15
C MET A 247 2.06 -8.25 19.59
N ARG A 248 0.88 -8.84 19.44
CA ARG A 248 0.66 -10.28 19.69
C ARG A 248 1.40 -11.15 18.69
N HIS A 249 1.38 -10.77 17.42
CA HIS A 249 2.09 -11.48 16.33
C HIS A 249 3.61 -11.48 16.57
N THR A 250 4.17 -10.35 16.97
CA THR A 250 5.59 -10.19 17.31
C THR A 250 5.94 -10.73 18.71
N LYS A 251 4.93 -11.18 19.47
CA LYS A 251 5.05 -11.66 20.86
C LYS A 251 5.64 -10.62 21.83
N ASP A 252 5.46 -9.34 21.52
CA ASP A 252 5.89 -8.25 22.40
C ASP A 252 4.83 -7.94 23.45
N TYR A 253 4.73 -8.82 24.44
CA TYR A 253 3.78 -8.68 25.54
C TYR A 253 4.11 -7.49 26.46
N SER A 254 5.37 -7.02 26.47
CA SER A 254 5.76 -5.83 27.21
C SER A 254 5.14 -4.58 26.57
N ALA A 255 5.18 -4.48 25.25
CA ALA A 255 4.53 -3.41 24.52
C ALA A 255 3.01 -3.41 24.73
N ILE A 256 2.36 -4.59 24.70
CA ILE A 256 0.94 -4.71 25.02
C ILE A 256 0.66 -4.17 26.41
N ASN A 257 1.43 -4.61 27.42
CA ASN A 257 1.27 -4.14 28.79
C ASN A 257 1.39 -2.61 28.87
N THR A 258 2.40 -2.02 28.23
CA THR A 258 2.58 -0.56 28.16
C THR A 258 1.32 0.12 27.61
N MET A 259 0.79 -0.33 26.48
CA MET A 259 -0.42 0.24 25.87
C MET A 259 -1.65 0.16 26.78
N LEU A 260 -1.83 -0.95 27.50
CA LEU A 260 -3.02 -1.20 28.33
C LEU A 260 -2.96 -0.50 29.70
N THR A 261 -1.76 -0.32 30.27
CA THR A 261 -1.56 0.32 31.56
C THR A 261 -1.23 1.81 31.48
N HIS A 262 -1.03 2.33 30.27
CA HIS A 262 -0.77 3.76 30.06
C HIS A 262 -1.96 4.60 30.53
N THR A 263 -1.66 5.71 31.20
CA THR A 263 -2.67 6.69 31.61
C THR A 263 -2.83 7.74 30.52
N TYR A 264 -3.95 7.71 29.83
CA TYR A 264 -4.26 8.65 28.75
C TYR A 264 -4.97 9.90 29.30
N PHE A 265 -4.50 11.07 28.93
CA PHE A 265 -5.09 12.37 29.29
C PHE A 265 -5.98 12.87 28.17
N LEU A 266 -7.29 12.63 28.27
CA LEU A 266 -8.22 12.81 27.17
C LEU A 266 -9.22 13.94 27.41
N GLU A 267 -9.52 14.68 26.35
CA GLU A 267 -10.61 15.66 26.31
C GLU A 267 -11.97 14.98 26.55
N THR A 268 -12.76 15.54 27.47
CA THR A 268 -14.05 14.96 27.86
C THR A 268 -15.24 15.52 27.08
N SER A 269 -15.02 16.53 26.26
CA SER A 269 -16.07 17.21 25.52
C SER A 269 -15.68 17.45 24.07
N ILE A 270 -16.60 17.22 23.16
CA ILE A 270 -16.41 17.53 21.74
C ILE A 270 -16.13 19.02 21.46
N PHE A 271 -16.44 19.89 22.41
CA PHE A 271 -16.14 21.33 22.31
C PHE A 271 -14.83 21.74 22.97
N GLY A 272 -14.02 20.78 23.40
CA GLY A 272 -12.87 20.98 24.27
C GLY A 272 -13.30 21.30 25.70
N GLY A 273 -12.42 21.13 26.65
CA GLY A 273 -12.75 21.34 28.04
C GLY A 273 -11.74 20.75 29.01
N ALA A 274 -12.22 20.10 30.08
CA ALA A 274 -11.36 19.47 31.05
C ALA A 274 -10.75 18.17 30.48
N ILE A 275 -9.44 18.08 30.57
CA ILE A 275 -8.71 16.84 30.34
C ILE A 275 -8.86 15.96 31.57
N LYS A 276 -9.21 14.69 31.37
CA LYS A 276 -9.29 13.68 32.44
C LYS A 276 -8.38 12.50 32.16
N GLN A 277 -7.97 11.85 33.24
CA GLN A 277 -7.28 10.58 33.17
C GLN A 277 -8.24 9.48 32.71
N ASN A 278 -7.79 8.69 31.76
CA ASN A 278 -8.51 7.56 31.20
C ASN A 278 -7.56 6.39 30.97
N ASN A 279 -8.10 5.24 30.68
CA ASN A 279 -7.36 4.09 30.18
C ASN A 279 -7.70 3.82 28.70
N TYR A 280 -7.15 2.78 28.11
CA TYR A 280 -7.34 2.41 26.69
C TYR A 280 -8.81 2.21 26.30
N THR A 281 -9.72 1.92 27.25
CA THR A 281 -11.14 1.68 26.96
C THR A 281 -11.84 2.93 26.43
N ALA A 282 -11.26 4.12 26.64
CA ALA A 282 -11.77 5.36 26.10
C ALA A 282 -11.69 5.45 24.57
N PHE A 283 -10.82 4.67 23.93
CA PHE A 283 -10.74 4.59 22.47
C PHE A 283 -11.84 3.72 21.85
N ARG A 284 -12.48 2.89 22.67
CA ARG A 284 -13.58 2.06 22.22
C ARG A 284 -14.72 2.93 21.71
N HIS A 285 -15.29 2.53 20.58
CA HIS A 285 -16.42 3.21 20.01
C HIS A 285 -17.47 2.22 19.50
N HIS A 286 -18.74 2.57 19.73
CA HIS A 286 -19.90 1.94 19.11
C HIS A 286 -20.63 2.97 18.26
N SER A 287 -20.58 2.78 16.95
CA SER A 287 -21.16 3.73 16.00
C SER A 287 -22.69 3.63 15.99
N ARG A 288 -23.37 4.44 16.77
CA ARG A 288 -24.84 4.53 16.67
C ARG A 288 -25.29 4.98 15.30
N VAL A 289 -24.50 5.82 14.65
CA VAL A 289 -24.82 6.35 13.32
C VAL A 289 -24.94 5.23 12.31
N VAL A 290 -23.98 4.32 12.30
CA VAL A 290 -23.92 3.20 11.36
C VAL A 290 -24.79 2.05 11.82
N GLU A 291 -24.73 1.63 13.08
CA GLU A 291 -25.42 0.43 13.57
C GLU A 291 -26.95 0.62 13.68
N GLU A 292 -27.41 1.79 14.11
CA GLU A 292 -28.83 2.02 14.34
C GLU A 292 -29.55 2.75 13.19
N ARG A 293 -28.87 3.67 12.51
CA ARG A 293 -29.48 4.55 11.50
C ARG A 293 -29.21 4.16 10.06
N TYR A 294 -28.05 3.56 9.77
CA TYR A 294 -27.76 3.09 8.44
C TYR A 294 -28.47 1.74 8.20
N LYS A 295 -29.35 1.72 7.21
CA LYS A 295 -30.08 0.52 6.81
C LYS A 295 -29.64 0.16 5.39
N PRO A 296 -28.56 -0.59 5.24
CA PRO A 296 -28.14 -1.07 3.93
C PRO A 296 -29.18 -2.03 3.34
N SER A 297 -29.13 -2.20 2.01
CA SER A 297 -30.00 -3.10 1.27
C SER A 297 -29.92 -4.54 1.81
N THR A 298 -30.94 -5.33 1.55
CA THR A 298 -31.38 -6.64 2.02
C THR A 298 -30.34 -7.64 2.54
N ASP A 299 -29.11 -7.64 2.04
CA ASP A 299 -28.10 -8.67 2.38
C ASP A 299 -27.46 -8.49 3.77
N MET A 300 -27.66 -7.35 4.40
CA MET A 300 -27.06 -7.01 5.70
C MET A 300 -28.01 -7.18 6.90
N LYS A 301 -29.25 -7.61 6.68
CA LYS A 301 -30.26 -7.74 7.75
C LYS A 301 -29.95 -8.81 8.80
N ASN A 302 -29.06 -9.75 8.46
CA ASN A 302 -28.71 -10.88 9.33
C ASN A 302 -27.37 -10.68 10.06
N LYS A 303 -26.73 -9.52 9.92
CA LYS A 303 -25.45 -9.24 10.57
C LYS A 303 -25.67 -8.64 11.94
N PHE A 304 -24.94 -9.16 12.93
CA PHE A 304 -25.05 -8.70 14.32
C PHE A 304 -24.50 -7.29 14.49
N THR A 305 -23.39 -6.96 13.83
CA THR A 305 -22.77 -5.65 13.81
C THR A 305 -22.14 -5.35 12.45
N LEU A 306 -22.51 -4.22 11.87
CA LEU A 306 -21.98 -3.80 10.57
C LEU A 306 -20.51 -3.35 10.68
N MET A 307 -20.17 -2.64 11.75
CA MET A 307 -18.80 -2.15 11.96
C MET A 307 -17.83 -3.30 12.23
N GLY A 308 -18.18 -4.24 13.11
CA GLY A 308 -17.38 -5.42 13.37
C GLY A 308 -17.15 -6.26 12.12
N ASP A 309 -18.20 -6.45 11.32
CA ASP A 309 -18.13 -7.14 10.05
C ASP A 309 -17.20 -6.42 9.03
N THR A 310 -17.31 -5.09 8.98
CA THR A 310 -16.49 -4.27 8.08
C THR A 310 -15.01 -4.33 8.46
N ILE A 311 -14.70 -4.22 9.73
CA ILE A 311 -13.32 -4.33 10.23
C ILE A 311 -12.74 -5.73 9.92
N CYS A 312 -13.52 -6.79 10.16
CA CYS A 312 -13.04 -8.16 10.01
C CYS A 312 -13.06 -8.66 8.56
N ASN A 313 -14.12 -8.40 7.80
CA ASN A 313 -14.41 -9.16 6.58
C ASN A 313 -14.41 -8.38 5.27
N GLN A 314 -14.78 -7.09 5.29
CA GLN A 314 -14.94 -6.32 4.05
C GLN A 314 -13.69 -5.53 3.64
N ARG A 315 -12.75 -5.31 4.55
CA ARG A 315 -11.51 -4.60 4.25
C ARG A 315 -10.44 -5.60 3.83
N GLU A 316 -9.72 -5.31 2.75
CA GLU A 316 -8.53 -6.08 2.37
C GLU A 316 -7.51 -6.06 3.52
N LYS A 317 -6.95 -7.22 3.83
CA LYS A 317 -6.13 -7.41 5.02
C LYS A 317 -4.67 -7.56 4.66
N LEU A 318 -3.81 -7.02 5.50
CA LEU A 318 -2.40 -7.38 5.50
C LEU A 318 -2.25 -8.82 6.03
N PRO A 319 -1.18 -9.56 5.69
CA PRO A 319 -1.06 -10.99 5.98
C PRO A 319 -1.27 -11.40 7.44
N ILE A 320 -0.91 -10.53 8.40
CA ILE A 320 -1.06 -10.80 9.84
C ILE A 320 -2.42 -10.37 10.42
N PHE A 321 -3.19 -9.58 9.67
CA PHE A 321 -4.48 -9.03 10.12
C PHE A 321 -5.64 -9.87 9.58
N THR A 322 -5.72 -11.13 10.00
CA THR A 322 -6.84 -11.99 9.65
C THR A 322 -8.08 -11.64 10.47
N SER A 323 -9.26 -12.08 10.04
CA SER A 323 -10.51 -11.88 10.78
C SER A 323 -10.42 -12.46 12.18
N GLU A 324 -9.81 -13.63 12.30
CA GLU A 324 -9.60 -14.34 13.56
C GLU A 324 -8.66 -13.56 14.48
N ALA A 325 -7.53 -13.06 13.96
CA ALA A 325 -6.56 -12.29 14.76
C ALA A 325 -7.17 -10.98 15.29
N ILE A 326 -7.98 -10.30 14.48
CA ILE A 326 -8.71 -9.09 14.89
C ILE A 326 -9.76 -9.44 15.95
N ALA A 327 -10.55 -10.50 15.75
CA ALA A 327 -11.57 -10.95 16.68
C ALA A 327 -10.97 -11.37 18.03
N GLU A 328 -9.86 -12.10 18.01
CA GLU A 328 -9.13 -12.50 19.22
C GLU A 328 -8.56 -11.29 19.99
N ALA A 329 -8.05 -10.28 19.28
CA ALA A 329 -7.56 -9.08 19.93
C ALA A 329 -8.70 -8.26 20.57
N ASP A 330 -9.84 -8.13 19.90
CA ASP A 330 -11.03 -7.46 20.44
C ASP A 330 -11.57 -8.18 21.69
N LEU A 331 -11.68 -9.52 21.64
CA LEU A 331 -12.07 -10.33 22.80
C LEU A 331 -11.06 -10.22 23.95
N PHE A 332 -9.77 -10.23 23.64
CA PHE A 332 -8.71 -10.06 24.65
C PHE A 332 -8.85 -8.71 25.37
N LEU A 333 -9.00 -7.62 24.62
CA LEU A 333 -9.20 -6.28 25.19
C LEU A 333 -10.45 -6.22 26.08
N TYR A 334 -11.54 -6.86 25.66
CA TYR A 334 -12.77 -6.98 26.45
C TYR A 334 -12.53 -7.72 27.77
N GLN A 335 -11.83 -8.87 27.73
CA GLN A 335 -11.55 -9.66 28.92
C GLN A 335 -10.64 -8.93 29.92
N VAL A 336 -9.63 -8.21 29.41
CA VAL A 336 -8.74 -7.41 30.27
C VAL A 336 -9.53 -6.29 30.96
N CYS A 337 -10.41 -5.59 30.23
CA CYS A 337 -11.27 -4.56 30.82
C CYS A 337 -12.13 -5.12 31.95
N ASN A 338 -12.81 -6.24 31.71
CA ASN A 338 -13.65 -6.87 32.73
C ASN A 338 -12.85 -7.31 33.96
N ALA A 339 -11.64 -7.82 33.78
CA ALA A 339 -10.78 -8.21 34.88
C ALA A 339 -10.38 -7.02 35.77
N TYR A 340 -10.11 -5.85 35.15
CA TYR A 340 -9.83 -4.62 35.91
C TYR A 340 -11.06 -4.09 36.63
N GLU A 341 -12.23 -4.04 36.00
CA GLU A 341 -13.48 -3.57 36.60
C GLU A 341 -13.88 -4.44 37.78
N LEU A 342 -13.73 -5.77 37.71
CA LEU A 342 -14.01 -6.70 38.82
C LEU A 342 -13.01 -6.56 39.97
N ALA A 343 -11.77 -6.15 39.66
CA ALA A 343 -10.75 -5.95 40.70
C ALA A 343 -10.97 -4.66 41.52
N GLU A 344 -11.59 -3.63 40.91
CA GLU A 344 -11.85 -2.34 41.56
C GLU A 344 -13.13 -2.35 42.41
N ASP A 345 -14.14 -3.14 42.04
CA ASP A 345 -15.41 -3.20 42.78
C ASP A 345 -16.08 -4.58 42.60
N GLU A 346 -15.90 -5.47 43.62
CA GLU A 346 -16.51 -6.79 43.61
C GLU A 346 -18.06 -6.77 43.57
N ASN A 347 -18.69 -5.64 43.86
CA ASN A 347 -20.15 -5.45 43.87
C ASN A 347 -20.66 -4.64 42.67
N SER A 348 -19.78 -4.26 41.76
CA SER A 348 -20.18 -3.48 40.59
C SER A 348 -20.88 -4.35 39.57
N TRP A 349 -22.19 -4.40 39.70
CA TRP A 349 -23.13 -4.82 38.66
C TRP A 349 -23.22 -3.77 37.55
N ARG A 350 -22.16 -3.05 37.29
CA ARG A 350 -22.10 -2.18 36.10
C ARG A 350 -22.08 -3.11 34.91
N GLU A 351 -23.23 -3.23 34.27
CA GLU A 351 -23.31 -3.78 32.93
C GLU A 351 -22.25 -3.07 32.10
N SER A 352 -21.12 -3.71 31.89
CA SER A 352 -20.15 -3.26 30.91
C SER A 352 -20.88 -3.31 29.58
N TYR A 353 -21.32 -2.16 29.09
CA TYR A 353 -21.92 -2.04 27.77
C TYR A 353 -20.90 -2.31 26.65
N TRP A 354 -19.75 -2.85 27.00
CA TRP A 354 -18.79 -3.27 26.01
C TRP A 354 -19.16 -4.61 25.41
N PHE A 355 -19.31 -4.57 24.10
CA PHE A 355 -19.51 -5.76 23.29
C PHE A 355 -18.30 -5.91 22.37
N PRO A 356 -17.60 -7.05 22.35
CA PRO A 356 -16.49 -7.29 21.44
C PRO A 356 -17.05 -7.53 20.03
N THR A 357 -17.32 -6.45 19.29
CA THR A 357 -18.08 -6.45 18.03
C THR A 357 -17.40 -7.27 16.94
N CYS A 358 -16.07 -7.22 16.87
CA CYS A 358 -15.31 -8.00 15.90
C CYS A 358 -15.35 -9.50 16.23
N TYR A 359 -15.23 -9.86 17.51
CA TYR A 359 -15.33 -11.25 17.93
C TYR A 359 -16.70 -11.84 17.64
N VAL A 360 -17.77 -11.12 17.97
CA VAL A 360 -19.13 -11.56 17.71
C VAL A 360 -19.40 -11.73 16.23
N SER A 361 -18.91 -10.82 15.40
CA SER A 361 -19.06 -10.92 13.94
C SER A 361 -18.45 -12.20 13.38
N VAL A 362 -17.24 -12.55 13.82
CA VAL A 362 -16.55 -13.78 13.36
C VAL A 362 -17.20 -15.04 13.93
N SER A 363 -17.59 -15.02 15.21
CA SER A 363 -18.22 -16.20 15.86
C SER A 363 -19.55 -16.58 15.23
N TYR A 364 -20.35 -15.60 14.82
CA TYR A 364 -21.65 -15.85 14.19
C TYR A 364 -21.54 -16.45 12.78
N THR A 365 -20.50 -16.10 12.03
CA THR A 365 -20.27 -16.67 10.69
C THR A 365 -19.82 -18.13 10.72
N HIS A 366 -19.31 -18.61 11.86
CA HIS A 366 -18.93 -20.02 12.04
C HIS A 366 -20.06 -20.91 12.61
N LEU A 367 -21.17 -20.32 13.05
CA LEU A 367 -22.32 -21.03 13.62
C LEU A 367 -23.48 -21.21 12.63
N THR A 368 -23.39 -20.64 11.45
CA THR A 368 -24.34 -20.80 10.32
C THR A 368 -23.69 -21.50 9.15
#